data_5529d177c77ba1cc641594a6dbe4fd2b
#
_entry.id   5529d177c77ba1cc641594a6dbe4fd2b
#
_cell.length_a   1.000
_cell.length_b   1.000
_cell.length_c   1.000
_cell.angle_alpha   90.00
_cell.angle_beta   90.00
_cell.angle_gamma   90.00
#
_symmetry.space_group_name_H-M   'P 1'
#
loop_
_entity.id
_entity.type
_entity.pdbx_description
1 polymer ?
#
loop_
_entity_poly.entity_id
_entity_poly.type
_entity_poly.pdbx_seq_one_letter_code
_entity_poly.pdbx_strand_id
1 'polypeptide(L)'
;EAIDYLKSINAPFGKNFDGRGMVISNIDTGTDYRHKAMRIDDDAKDSMKFKKEDLKGTDKNYWLSDKIPHAFNYYNGGKITVEKYDDGRDYFDPHGMHIAGILAGNDTEKDIKNFNGIDGIAPNAQIFSYKMYSDAGSGFAGDETMFHAIEDSIKHNVDVVSVSSGFTGTGLVGEKYWEAIRALRKAGIPMVVATGNFATSASSSSWDLVANNNLKMTDTGNVTRTAAHEDAIAVASA
;
A
#
# COMPACT_ATOMS: atom_id res chain seq x y z
N GLU A 1 -1.95 -15.96 -12.01
CA GLU A 1 -0.53 -16.36 -11.81
C GLU A 1 -0.19 -16.51 -10.32
N ALA A 2 -0.25 -15.44 -9.48
CA ALA A 2 0.07 -15.56 -8.05
C ALA A 2 -0.84 -16.55 -7.31
N ILE A 3 -2.13 -16.53 -7.59
CA ILE A 3 -3.11 -17.48 -7.04
C ILE A 3 -2.81 -18.91 -7.47
N ASP A 4 -2.45 -19.11 -8.73
CA ASP A 4 -2.12 -20.44 -9.26
C ASP A 4 -0.83 -20.97 -8.63
N TYR A 5 0.15 -20.08 -8.40
CA TYR A 5 1.35 -20.43 -7.66
C TYR A 5 1.03 -20.85 -6.22
N LEU A 6 0.24 -20.07 -5.49
CA LEU A 6 -0.18 -20.41 -4.12
C LEU A 6 -0.89 -21.76 -4.05
N LYS A 7 -1.75 -22.06 -5.02
CA LYS A 7 -2.40 -23.37 -5.16
C LYS A 7 -1.37 -24.48 -5.42
N SER A 8 -0.38 -24.22 -6.29
CA SER A 8 0.65 -25.22 -6.65
C SER A 8 1.52 -25.66 -5.48
N ILE A 9 1.73 -24.78 -4.50
CA ILE A 9 2.51 -25.06 -3.28
C ILE A 9 1.63 -25.45 -2.09
N ASN A 10 0.33 -25.71 -2.31
CA ASN A 10 -0.65 -25.99 -1.26
C ASN A 10 -0.70 -24.92 -0.15
N ALA A 11 -0.43 -23.67 -0.49
CA ALA A 11 -0.61 -22.58 0.44
C ALA A 11 -2.08 -22.45 0.83
N PRO A 12 -2.40 -22.07 2.08
CA PRO A 12 -3.75 -21.79 2.48
C PRO A 12 -4.35 -20.69 1.59
N PHE A 13 -5.38 -21.04 0.83
CA PHE A 13 -6.06 -20.14 -0.09
C PHE A 13 -7.53 -20.52 -0.23
N GLY A 14 -8.38 -19.55 -0.55
CA GLY A 14 -9.82 -19.75 -0.74
C GLY A 14 -10.66 -19.05 0.33
N LYS A 15 -11.97 -19.36 0.38
CA LYS A 15 -12.95 -18.65 1.23
C LYS A 15 -12.53 -18.45 2.69
N ASN A 16 -11.73 -19.33 3.26
CA ASN A 16 -11.28 -19.23 4.65
C ASN A 16 -9.98 -18.41 4.80
N PHE A 17 -9.37 -18.00 3.67
CA PHE A 17 -8.09 -17.28 3.63
C PHE A 17 -8.18 -16.11 2.63
N ASP A 18 -9.33 -15.47 2.56
CA ASP A 18 -9.64 -14.36 1.66
C ASP A 18 -9.41 -12.98 2.31
N GLY A 19 -8.77 -12.94 3.47
CA GLY A 19 -8.47 -11.71 4.20
C GLY A 19 -9.62 -11.20 5.08
N ARG A 20 -10.75 -11.95 5.20
CA ARG A 20 -11.83 -11.53 6.09
C ARG A 20 -11.36 -11.35 7.53
N GLY A 21 -11.75 -10.24 8.16
CA GLY A 21 -11.31 -9.88 9.49
C GLY A 21 -9.92 -9.27 9.58
N MET A 22 -9.21 -9.12 8.45
CA MET A 22 -7.86 -8.56 8.37
C MET A 22 -7.88 -7.13 7.80
N VAL A 23 -6.87 -6.35 8.16
CA VAL A 23 -6.66 -4.98 7.68
C VAL A 23 -5.26 -4.79 7.16
N ILE A 24 -5.15 -4.30 5.94
CA ILE A 24 -3.89 -3.94 5.29
C ILE A 24 -3.75 -2.42 5.30
N SER A 25 -2.68 -1.88 5.86
CA SER A 25 -2.32 -0.48 5.68
C SER A 25 -1.54 -0.33 4.37
N ASN A 26 -2.14 0.32 3.38
CA ASN A 26 -1.51 0.65 2.10
C ASN A 26 -1.00 2.09 2.13
N ILE A 27 0.32 2.26 2.29
CA ILE A 27 0.99 3.57 2.32
C ILE A 27 1.54 3.85 0.92
N ASP A 28 0.82 4.68 0.14
CA ASP A 28 1.08 4.86 -1.29
C ASP A 28 0.54 6.21 -1.82
N THR A 29 0.16 6.26 -3.09
CA THR A 29 -0.40 7.46 -3.76
C THR A 29 -1.89 7.68 -3.50
N GLY A 30 -2.55 6.79 -2.77
CA GLY A 30 -3.98 6.84 -2.46
C GLY A 30 -4.79 5.75 -3.15
N THR A 31 -6.08 5.72 -2.86
CA THR A 31 -7.00 4.68 -3.38
C THR A 31 -8.35 5.31 -3.71
N ASP A 32 -8.87 5.04 -4.91
CA ASP A 32 -10.24 5.42 -5.26
C ASP A 32 -11.23 4.42 -4.64
N TYR A 33 -11.76 4.78 -3.50
CA TYR A 33 -12.74 3.97 -2.76
C TYR A 33 -14.07 3.76 -3.49
N ARG A 34 -14.33 4.54 -4.56
CA ARG A 34 -15.55 4.45 -5.39
C ARG A 34 -15.45 3.38 -6.46
N HIS A 35 -14.23 2.86 -6.71
CA HIS A 35 -14.03 1.83 -7.71
C HIS A 35 -14.80 0.55 -7.32
N LYS A 36 -15.42 -0.11 -8.30
CA LYS A 36 -16.28 -1.29 -8.10
C LYS A 36 -15.60 -2.44 -7.36
N ALA A 37 -14.28 -2.59 -7.52
CA ALA A 37 -13.49 -3.62 -6.84
C ALA A 37 -13.20 -3.30 -5.35
N MET A 38 -13.51 -2.08 -4.89
CA MET A 38 -13.30 -1.69 -3.49
C MET A 38 -14.53 -2.01 -2.63
N ARG A 39 -14.84 -3.29 -2.51
CA ARG A 39 -15.99 -3.82 -1.77
C ARG A 39 -15.62 -4.98 -0.86
N ILE A 40 -16.48 -5.27 0.10
CA ILE A 40 -16.45 -6.47 0.94
C ILE A 40 -17.67 -7.32 0.57
N ASP A 41 -17.51 -8.62 0.48
CA ASP A 41 -18.63 -9.54 0.25
C ASP A 41 -19.61 -9.52 1.42
N ASP A 42 -20.90 -9.72 1.12
CA ASP A 42 -21.92 -9.64 2.16
C ASP A 42 -21.73 -10.68 3.26
N ASP A 43 -21.26 -11.87 2.92
CA ASP A 43 -20.96 -12.94 3.87
C ASP A 43 -19.67 -12.72 4.68
N ALA A 44 -18.86 -11.72 4.33
CA ALA A 44 -17.65 -11.34 5.04
C ALA A 44 -17.82 -10.12 5.96
N LYS A 45 -18.93 -9.37 5.82
CA LYS A 45 -19.16 -8.13 6.58
C LYS A 45 -19.19 -8.33 8.08
N ASP A 46 -19.73 -9.45 8.56
CA ASP A 46 -19.75 -9.73 10.00
C ASP A 46 -18.36 -9.93 10.59
N SER A 47 -17.41 -10.35 9.77
CA SER A 47 -16.00 -10.55 10.14
C SER A 47 -15.14 -9.29 10.06
N MET A 48 -15.65 -8.16 9.55
CA MET A 48 -14.87 -6.93 9.45
C MET A 48 -14.27 -6.52 10.79
N LYS A 49 -12.98 -6.19 10.79
CA LYS A 49 -12.26 -5.73 11.98
C LYS A 49 -12.69 -4.33 12.40
N PHE A 50 -13.02 -3.47 11.44
CA PHE A 50 -13.50 -2.12 11.67
C PHE A 50 -14.90 -1.95 11.11
N LYS A 51 -15.83 -1.51 11.96
CA LYS A 51 -17.17 -1.08 11.58
C LYS A 51 -17.33 0.39 11.92
N LYS A 52 -18.11 1.13 11.16
CA LYS A 52 -18.26 2.57 11.32
C LYS A 52 -18.71 2.98 12.72
N GLU A 53 -19.57 2.17 13.30
CA GLU A 53 -20.09 2.36 14.66
C GLU A 53 -19.03 2.21 15.76
N ASP A 54 -18.00 1.41 15.52
CA ASP A 54 -16.93 1.13 16.50
C ASP A 54 -15.89 2.25 16.57
N LEU A 55 -15.82 3.08 15.52
CA LEU A 55 -14.88 4.20 15.47
C LEU A 55 -15.25 5.30 16.47
N LYS A 56 -14.25 5.85 17.14
CA LYS A 56 -14.42 6.89 18.17
C LYS A 56 -13.75 8.19 17.77
N GLY A 57 -14.28 9.30 18.29
CA GLY A 57 -13.66 10.60 18.13
C GLY A 57 -13.48 11.02 16.67
N THR A 58 -12.31 11.53 16.36
CA THR A 58 -11.94 12.02 15.02
C THR A 58 -11.81 10.91 13.97
N ASP A 59 -11.59 9.65 14.39
CA ASP A 59 -11.40 8.55 13.46
C ASP A 59 -12.64 8.31 12.57
N LYS A 60 -13.84 8.61 13.06
CA LYS A 60 -15.08 8.60 12.26
C LYS A 60 -15.03 9.50 11.03
N ASN A 61 -14.27 10.58 11.10
CA ASN A 61 -14.14 11.54 10.00
C ASN A 61 -13.32 10.98 8.83
N TYR A 62 -12.54 9.93 9.07
CA TYR A 62 -11.66 9.30 8.09
C TYR A 62 -12.24 8.05 7.45
N TRP A 63 -13.47 7.68 7.83
CA TRP A 63 -14.21 6.58 7.21
C TRP A 63 -14.63 6.93 5.79
N LEU A 64 -14.38 6.04 4.84
CA LEU A 64 -14.86 6.15 3.46
C LEU A 64 -15.87 5.07 3.10
N SER A 65 -15.59 3.82 3.43
CA SER A 65 -16.45 2.66 3.14
C SER A 65 -16.12 1.48 4.05
N ASP A 66 -16.92 0.41 3.97
CA ASP A 66 -16.61 -0.85 4.64
C ASP A 66 -15.25 -1.42 4.22
N LYS A 67 -14.89 -1.25 2.96
CA LYS A 67 -13.59 -1.67 2.41
C LYS A 67 -12.44 -0.78 2.87
N ILE A 68 -12.70 0.53 2.98
CA ILE A 68 -11.70 1.52 3.38
C ILE A 68 -12.22 2.25 4.63
N PRO A 69 -12.07 1.61 5.81
CA PRO A 69 -12.59 2.16 7.06
C PRO A 69 -11.78 3.34 7.59
N HIS A 70 -10.56 3.54 7.10
CA HIS A 70 -9.73 4.68 7.47
C HIS A 70 -8.87 5.13 6.29
N ALA A 71 -8.92 6.42 5.98
CA ALA A 71 -8.11 7.03 4.94
C ALA A 71 -7.58 8.38 5.40
N PHE A 72 -6.30 8.63 5.15
CA PHE A 72 -5.70 9.93 5.41
C PHE A 72 -4.74 10.35 4.30
N ASN A 73 -4.89 11.61 3.86
CA ASN A 73 -3.99 12.23 2.91
C ASN A 73 -2.93 13.03 3.68
N TYR A 74 -1.77 12.43 3.87
CA TYR A 74 -0.65 13.06 4.57
C TYR A 74 0.03 14.15 3.74
N TYR A 75 -0.24 14.20 2.42
CA TYR A 75 0.31 15.23 1.56
C TYR A 75 -0.45 16.56 1.72
N ASN A 76 -1.81 16.52 1.68
CA ASN A 76 -2.65 17.72 1.73
C ASN A 76 -3.54 17.80 2.99
N GLY A 77 -3.53 16.77 3.82
CA GLY A 77 -4.46 16.64 4.95
C GLY A 77 -5.85 16.10 4.58
N GLY A 78 -6.56 15.61 5.59
CA GLY A 78 -7.92 15.09 5.44
C GLY A 78 -7.99 13.68 4.83
N LYS A 79 -9.20 13.25 4.45
CA LYS A 79 -9.47 11.89 3.96
C LYS A 79 -9.55 11.74 2.45
N ILE A 80 -9.37 12.82 1.71
CA ILE A 80 -9.48 12.80 0.25
C ILE A 80 -8.23 12.16 -0.32
N THR A 81 -8.38 10.99 -0.91
CA THR A 81 -7.28 10.25 -1.53
C THR A 81 -7.32 10.29 -3.06
N VAL A 82 -8.38 10.91 -3.62
CA VAL A 82 -8.53 11.23 -5.03
C VAL A 82 -8.61 12.73 -5.16
N GLU A 83 -7.73 13.33 -5.94
CA GLU A 83 -7.68 14.77 -6.17
C GLU A 83 -8.36 15.15 -7.50
N LYS A 84 -8.70 16.42 -7.63
CA LYS A 84 -9.27 17.01 -8.85
C LYS A 84 -8.33 18.06 -9.38
N TYR A 85 -8.16 18.10 -10.70
CA TYR A 85 -7.54 19.24 -11.35
C TYR A 85 -8.44 20.48 -11.26
N ASP A 86 -7.85 21.65 -11.40
CA ASP A 86 -8.57 22.93 -11.46
C ASP A 86 -9.62 22.98 -12.58
N ASP A 87 -9.47 22.18 -13.64
CA ASP A 87 -10.42 22.01 -14.73
C ASP A 87 -11.59 21.04 -14.42
N GLY A 88 -11.68 20.57 -13.20
CA GLY A 88 -12.76 19.70 -12.72
C GLY A 88 -12.63 18.22 -13.10
N ARG A 89 -11.55 17.83 -13.80
CA ARG A 89 -11.28 16.41 -14.04
C ARG A 89 -10.79 15.76 -12.77
N ASP A 90 -11.30 14.54 -12.49
CA ASP A 90 -10.74 13.72 -11.45
C ASP A 90 -9.38 13.19 -11.93
N TYR A 91 -8.35 13.47 -11.17
CA TYR A 91 -7.02 12.93 -11.41
C TYR A 91 -6.47 12.37 -10.10
N PHE A 92 -5.86 11.23 -10.19
CA PHE A 92 -5.02 10.70 -9.13
C PHE A 92 -3.94 9.81 -9.73
N ASP A 93 -2.81 9.72 -9.05
CA ASP A 93 -1.79 8.76 -9.42
C ASP A 93 -2.36 7.34 -9.21
N PRO A 94 -2.47 6.52 -10.24
CA PRO A 94 -3.13 5.22 -10.16
C PRO A 94 -2.30 4.16 -9.43
N HIS A 95 -1.06 4.45 -9.04
CA HIS A 95 -0.15 3.47 -8.45
C HIS A 95 -0.74 2.84 -7.19
N GLY A 96 -1.13 3.64 -6.20
CA GLY A 96 -1.72 3.14 -4.95
C GLY A 96 -3.05 2.41 -5.14
N MET A 97 -3.85 2.82 -6.15
CA MET A 97 -5.07 2.10 -6.52
C MET A 97 -4.74 0.73 -7.13
N HIS A 98 -3.72 0.65 -7.99
CA HIS A 98 -3.25 -0.60 -8.58
C HIS A 98 -2.75 -1.56 -7.49
N ILE A 99 -1.95 -1.07 -6.54
CA ILE A 99 -1.50 -1.84 -5.39
C ILE A 99 -2.69 -2.32 -4.53
N ALA A 100 -3.65 -1.45 -4.22
CA ALA A 100 -4.85 -1.82 -3.48
C ALA A 100 -5.65 -2.93 -4.19
N GLY A 101 -5.72 -2.88 -5.51
CA GLY A 101 -6.33 -3.92 -6.34
C GLY A 101 -5.62 -5.27 -6.21
N ILE A 102 -4.29 -5.29 -6.28
CA ILE A 102 -3.48 -6.51 -6.10
C ILE A 102 -3.64 -7.07 -4.69
N LEU A 103 -3.63 -6.21 -3.67
CA LEU A 103 -3.76 -6.63 -2.29
C LEU A 103 -5.15 -7.20 -1.99
N ALA A 104 -6.20 -6.46 -2.35
CA ALA A 104 -7.53 -6.72 -1.85
C ALA A 104 -8.66 -6.29 -2.80
N GLY A 105 -8.43 -6.19 -4.09
CA GLY A 105 -9.51 -6.02 -5.06
C GLY A 105 -10.53 -7.14 -4.95
N ASN A 106 -11.82 -6.81 -5.12
CA ASN A 106 -12.91 -7.75 -4.98
C ASN A 106 -14.02 -7.40 -5.97
N ASP A 107 -13.88 -7.89 -7.20
CA ASP A 107 -14.93 -7.78 -8.21
C ASP A 107 -15.91 -8.96 -8.16
N THR A 108 -17.01 -8.85 -8.87
CA THR A 108 -17.97 -9.94 -8.94
C THR A 108 -17.42 -11.09 -9.79
N GLU A 109 -17.81 -12.33 -9.49
CA GLU A 109 -17.48 -13.50 -10.33
C GLU A 109 -17.83 -13.28 -11.80
N LYS A 110 -18.93 -12.56 -12.08
CA LYS A 110 -19.36 -12.22 -13.43
C LYS A 110 -18.36 -11.31 -14.13
N ASP A 111 -17.88 -10.28 -13.44
CA ASP A 111 -16.90 -9.35 -13.99
C ASP A 111 -15.56 -10.05 -14.25
N ILE A 112 -15.11 -10.87 -13.31
CA ILE A 112 -13.86 -11.64 -13.44
C ILE A 112 -13.95 -12.60 -14.64
N LYS A 113 -15.05 -13.35 -14.78
CA LYS A 113 -15.26 -14.26 -15.91
C LYS A 113 -15.32 -13.56 -17.26
N ASN A 114 -15.73 -12.30 -17.29
CA ASN A 114 -15.79 -11.49 -18.51
C ASN A 114 -14.51 -10.66 -18.74
N PHE A 115 -13.45 -10.90 -18.01
CA PHE A 115 -12.20 -10.12 -18.06
C PHE A 115 -12.40 -8.62 -17.84
N ASN A 116 -13.39 -8.24 -17.05
CA ASN A 116 -13.73 -6.87 -16.69
C ASN A 116 -13.68 -6.64 -15.17
N GLY A 117 -12.89 -7.43 -14.47
CA GLY A 117 -12.75 -7.38 -13.02
C GLY A 117 -11.48 -8.03 -12.54
N ILE A 118 -11.14 -7.74 -11.31
CA ILE A 118 -9.97 -8.29 -10.64
C ILE A 118 -10.36 -8.90 -9.29
N ASP A 119 -9.59 -9.90 -8.91
CA ASP A 119 -9.62 -10.48 -7.57
C ASP A 119 -8.21 -10.38 -6.98
N GLY A 120 -8.08 -9.68 -5.88
CA GLY A 120 -6.82 -9.52 -5.16
C GLY A 120 -6.47 -10.78 -4.37
N ILE A 121 -5.32 -10.75 -3.72
CA ILE A 121 -4.85 -11.88 -2.90
C ILE A 121 -5.73 -12.09 -1.67
N ALA A 122 -6.22 -10.98 -1.07
CA ALA A 122 -7.07 -10.96 0.12
C ALA A 122 -8.34 -10.13 -0.13
N PRO A 123 -9.27 -10.61 -1.00
CA PRO A 123 -10.38 -9.80 -1.50
C PRO A 123 -11.33 -9.28 -0.41
N ASN A 124 -11.41 -9.92 0.73
CA ASN A 124 -12.24 -9.50 1.85
C ASN A 124 -11.46 -8.82 3.00
N ALA A 125 -10.17 -8.52 2.81
CA ALA A 125 -9.45 -7.65 3.72
C ALA A 125 -9.91 -6.20 3.59
N GLN A 126 -9.94 -5.48 4.69
CA GLN A 126 -10.10 -4.02 4.71
C GLN A 126 -8.77 -3.33 4.40
N ILE A 127 -8.81 -2.14 3.84
CA ILE A 127 -7.63 -1.35 3.51
C ILE A 127 -7.66 -0.03 4.28
N PHE A 128 -6.61 0.29 5.01
CA PHE A 128 -6.31 1.66 5.41
C PHE A 128 -5.53 2.33 4.29
N SER A 129 -6.06 3.42 3.75
CA SER A 129 -5.47 4.12 2.60
C SER A 129 -4.74 5.36 3.07
N TYR A 130 -3.43 5.31 3.08
CA TYR A 130 -2.56 6.40 3.49
C TYR A 130 -1.82 6.99 2.29
N LYS A 131 -2.25 8.20 1.90
CA LYS A 131 -1.70 8.91 0.75
C LYS A 131 -0.51 9.76 1.15
N MET A 132 0.66 9.45 0.57
CA MET A 132 1.94 10.11 0.85
C MET A 132 2.43 10.98 -0.30
N TYR A 133 1.84 10.87 -1.49
CA TYR A 133 2.32 11.50 -2.71
C TYR A 133 1.26 12.44 -3.30
N SER A 134 1.74 13.49 -3.98
CA SER A 134 0.91 14.33 -4.82
C SER A 134 0.48 13.60 -6.09
N ASP A 135 -0.72 13.91 -6.59
CA ASP A 135 -1.16 13.44 -7.90
C ASP A 135 -0.56 14.27 -9.05
N ALA A 136 -0.08 15.47 -8.76
CA ALA A 136 0.47 16.40 -9.75
C ALA A 136 1.96 16.14 -10.10
N GLY A 137 2.50 14.96 -9.79
CA GLY A 137 3.88 14.61 -10.13
C GLY A 137 4.75 14.27 -8.91
N SER A 138 5.98 14.74 -8.85
CA SER A 138 7.03 14.27 -7.93
C SER A 138 6.94 14.69 -6.46
N GLY A 139 5.79 15.16 -5.98
CA GLY A 139 5.64 15.58 -4.58
C GLY A 139 5.52 14.39 -3.64
N PHE A 140 6.43 14.30 -2.66
CA PHE A 140 6.39 13.36 -1.54
C PHE A 140 6.23 14.13 -0.23
N ALA A 141 5.38 13.64 0.65
CA ALA A 141 5.07 14.32 1.91
C ALA A 141 6.25 14.33 2.91
N GLY A 142 7.30 13.56 2.63
CA GLY A 142 8.50 13.47 3.44
C GLY A 142 8.52 12.29 4.42
N ASP A 143 9.70 11.99 4.92
CA ASP A 143 9.91 10.87 5.84
C ASP A 143 9.12 11.03 7.14
N GLU A 144 8.99 12.27 7.62
CA GLU A 144 8.25 12.57 8.87
C GLU A 144 6.77 12.19 8.79
N THR A 145 6.16 12.40 7.65
CA THR A 145 4.74 12.01 7.44
C THR A 145 4.59 10.49 7.28
N MET A 146 5.60 9.79 6.79
CA MET A 146 5.63 8.32 6.80
C MET A 146 5.56 7.78 8.24
N PHE A 147 6.19 8.45 9.21
CA PHE A 147 6.08 8.05 10.62
C PHE A 147 4.66 8.11 11.11
N HIS A 148 3.93 9.16 10.78
CA HIS A 148 2.53 9.30 11.19
C HIS A 148 1.64 8.20 10.58
N ALA A 149 1.88 7.82 9.33
CA ALA A 149 1.17 6.70 8.72
C ALA A 149 1.48 5.36 9.42
N ILE A 150 2.74 5.17 9.85
CA ILE A 150 3.16 4.01 10.64
C ILE A 150 2.53 4.06 12.04
N GLU A 151 2.57 5.21 12.71
CA GLU A 151 1.97 5.40 14.02
C GLU A 151 0.46 5.14 14.00
N ASP A 152 -0.25 5.64 12.99
CA ASP A 152 -1.67 5.36 12.82
C ASP A 152 -1.93 3.86 12.52
N SER A 153 -1.06 3.21 11.78
CA SER A 153 -1.14 1.76 11.56
C SER A 153 -0.99 0.98 12.88
N ILE A 154 -0.05 1.38 13.74
CA ILE A 154 0.15 0.78 15.07
C ILE A 154 -1.05 1.07 15.98
N LYS A 155 -1.47 2.34 16.06
CA LYS A 155 -2.60 2.79 16.87
C LYS A 155 -3.88 1.98 16.60
N HIS A 156 -4.13 1.68 15.36
CA HIS A 156 -5.30 0.92 14.93
C HIS A 156 -5.06 -0.60 14.86
N ASN A 157 -3.85 -1.04 15.23
CA ASN A 157 -3.50 -2.45 15.22
C ASN A 157 -3.84 -3.13 13.89
N VAL A 158 -3.39 -2.57 12.77
CA VAL A 158 -3.53 -3.22 11.45
C VAL A 158 -2.75 -4.53 11.42
N ASP A 159 -3.07 -5.42 10.51
CA ASP A 159 -2.45 -6.76 10.49
C ASP A 159 -1.18 -6.79 9.65
N VAL A 160 -1.04 -5.87 8.69
CA VAL A 160 0.16 -5.74 7.85
C VAL A 160 0.25 -4.33 7.29
N VAL A 161 1.48 -3.82 7.11
CA VAL A 161 1.78 -2.57 6.41
C VAL A 161 2.42 -2.90 5.06
N SER A 162 1.88 -2.36 3.98
CA SER A 162 2.40 -2.45 2.61
C SER A 162 2.93 -1.11 2.13
N VAL A 163 4.19 -1.10 1.66
CA VAL A 163 4.85 0.09 1.09
C VAL A 163 5.46 -0.29 -0.26
N SER A 164 4.75 0.02 -1.34
CA SER A 164 5.20 -0.27 -2.71
C SER A 164 5.95 0.91 -3.33
N SER A 165 6.69 1.63 -2.50
CA SER A 165 7.48 2.80 -2.89
C SER A 165 8.75 2.89 -2.08
N GLY A 166 9.69 3.72 -2.52
CA GLY A 166 10.92 3.98 -1.79
C GLY A 166 11.96 4.66 -2.64
N PHE A 167 12.97 5.18 -1.98
CA PHE A 167 14.11 5.82 -2.61
C PHE A 167 15.35 4.95 -2.43
N THR A 168 16.14 4.84 -3.49
CA THR A 168 17.49 4.26 -3.41
C THR A 168 18.48 5.29 -2.94
N GLY A 169 19.65 4.85 -2.60
CA GLY A 169 20.79 5.69 -2.27
C GLY A 169 21.36 5.40 -0.89
N THR A 170 22.62 5.73 -0.73
CA THR A 170 23.42 5.54 0.49
C THR A 170 23.14 6.61 1.54
N GLY A 171 22.17 7.50 1.30
CA GLY A 171 21.81 8.54 2.27
C GLY A 171 21.35 7.92 3.59
N LEU A 172 21.88 8.42 4.68
CA LEU A 172 21.48 8.03 6.03
C LEU A 172 19.96 8.29 6.16
N VAL A 173 19.20 7.25 6.32
CA VAL A 173 17.84 7.37 6.84
C VAL A 173 17.96 7.85 8.26
N GLY A 174 17.20 8.87 8.65
CA GLY A 174 17.23 9.34 10.02
C GLY A 174 16.90 8.23 11.00
N GLU A 175 17.56 8.19 12.16
CA GLU A 175 17.34 7.17 13.19
C GLU A 175 15.85 7.02 13.54
N LYS A 176 15.08 8.11 13.54
CA LYS A 176 13.64 8.11 13.76
C LYS A 176 12.86 7.20 12.79
N TYR A 177 13.31 7.12 11.55
CA TYR A 177 12.66 6.24 10.56
C TYR A 177 12.87 4.76 10.92
N TRP A 178 14.08 4.43 11.33
CA TRP A 178 14.39 3.09 11.82
C TRP A 178 13.62 2.75 13.09
N GLU A 179 13.45 3.71 13.98
CA GLU A 179 12.64 3.54 15.19
C GLU A 179 11.17 3.23 14.87
N ALA A 180 10.59 3.87 13.85
CA ALA A 180 9.22 3.60 13.43
C ALA A 180 9.05 2.16 12.91
N ILE A 181 9.99 1.66 12.09
CA ILE A 181 9.96 0.27 11.61
C ILE A 181 10.11 -0.71 12.78
N ARG A 182 11.05 -0.45 13.70
CA ARG A 182 11.20 -1.26 14.93
C ARG A 182 9.93 -1.26 15.79
N ALA A 183 9.20 -0.14 15.82
CA ALA A 183 7.94 -0.04 16.55
C ALA A 183 6.85 -0.94 15.94
N LEU A 184 6.74 -1.01 14.62
CA LEU A 184 5.86 -1.98 13.94
C LEU A 184 6.19 -3.42 14.36
N ARG A 185 7.46 -3.78 14.31
CA ARG A 185 7.90 -5.12 14.73
C ARG A 185 7.55 -5.41 16.18
N LYS A 186 7.78 -4.46 17.08
CA LYS A 186 7.40 -4.60 18.51
C LYS A 186 5.90 -4.77 18.69
N ALA A 187 5.09 -4.12 17.85
CA ALA A 187 3.64 -4.28 17.82
C ALA A 187 3.18 -5.60 17.18
N GLY A 188 4.10 -6.40 16.62
CA GLY A 188 3.78 -7.63 15.91
C GLY A 188 3.20 -7.42 14.51
N ILE A 189 3.38 -6.23 13.92
CA ILE A 189 2.86 -5.85 12.62
C ILE A 189 3.99 -5.95 11.59
N PRO A 190 3.94 -6.90 10.64
CA PRO A 190 4.92 -6.98 9.57
C PRO A 190 4.82 -5.80 8.61
N MET A 191 5.96 -5.28 8.18
CA MET A 191 6.06 -4.27 7.12
C MET A 191 6.65 -4.90 5.87
N VAL A 192 5.90 -4.88 4.79
CA VAL A 192 6.27 -5.44 3.48
C VAL A 192 6.62 -4.30 2.54
N VAL A 193 7.81 -4.32 1.96
CA VAL A 193 8.38 -3.19 1.21
C VAL A 193 8.95 -3.64 -0.12
N ALA A 194 8.63 -2.92 -1.18
CA ALA A 194 9.27 -3.12 -2.48
C ALA A 194 10.75 -2.78 -2.44
N THR A 195 11.59 -3.66 -2.99
CA THR A 195 13.04 -3.41 -3.10
C THR A 195 13.38 -2.32 -4.12
N GLY A 196 12.44 -1.96 -4.98
CA GLY A 196 12.59 -0.91 -5.98
C GLY A 196 12.83 -1.45 -7.39
N ASN A 197 12.90 -0.51 -8.33
CA ASN A 197 13.04 -0.78 -9.77
C ASN A 197 14.43 -0.38 -10.30
N PHE A 198 15.45 -0.36 -9.45
CA PHE A 198 16.73 0.26 -9.74
C PHE A 198 17.83 -0.79 -9.97
N ALA A 199 17.56 -1.79 -10.77
CA ALA A 199 18.51 -2.88 -11.05
C ALA A 199 19.90 -2.41 -11.55
N THR A 200 19.99 -1.19 -12.06
CA THR A 200 21.18 -0.68 -12.72
C THR A 200 21.78 0.60 -12.14
N SER A 201 21.18 1.16 -11.08
CA SER A 201 21.58 2.48 -10.59
C SER A 201 21.33 2.62 -9.09
N ALA A 202 22.35 2.97 -8.34
CA ALA A 202 22.28 3.38 -6.94
C ALA A 202 21.62 4.77 -6.74
N SER A 203 21.22 5.43 -7.81
CA SER A 203 20.67 6.79 -7.81
C SER A 203 19.17 6.77 -8.08
N SER A 204 18.42 7.45 -7.26
CA SER A 204 16.96 7.58 -7.36
C SER A 204 16.47 8.38 -8.59
N SER A 205 17.34 8.92 -9.38
CA SER A 205 16.98 10.00 -10.29
C SER A 205 16.86 9.60 -11.74
N SER A 206 16.83 8.32 -12.14
CA SER A 206 16.69 8.26 -13.58
C SER A 206 16.51 6.91 -14.25
N TRP A 207 15.34 6.73 -14.73
CA TRP A 207 15.11 6.09 -16.02
C TRP A 207 16.01 6.67 -17.12
N ASP A 208 16.31 7.98 -17.10
CA ASP A 208 17.13 8.68 -18.08
C ASP A 208 18.62 8.28 -18.05
N LEU A 209 19.17 7.95 -16.89
CA LEU A 209 20.56 7.50 -16.80
C LEU A 209 20.77 6.09 -17.33
N VAL A 210 19.78 5.22 -17.23
CA VAL A 210 19.84 3.86 -17.77
C VAL A 210 19.72 3.86 -19.29
N ALA A 211 18.90 4.74 -19.85
CA ALA A 211 18.66 4.81 -21.30
C ALA A 211 19.83 5.42 -22.08
N ASN A 212 20.61 6.28 -21.47
CA ASN A 212 21.57 7.12 -22.18
C ASN A 212 23.07 6.87 -21.87
N ASN A 213 23.40 6.02 -20.91
CA ASN A 213 24.80 5.81 -20.56
C ASN A 213 25.14 4.33 -20.40
N ASN A 214 26.25 3.93 -21.01
CA ASN A 214 26.97 2.68 -20.76
C ASN A 214 27.56 2.62 -19.33
N LEU A 215 26.78 3.02 -18.32
CA LEU A 215 27.22 2.92 -16.93
C LEU A 215 27.29 1.44 -16.55
N LYS A 216 28.43 1.04 -16.06
CA LYS A 216 28.59 -0.28 -15.44
C LYS A 216 27.59 -0.40 -14.32
N MET A 217 26.79 -1.45 -14.35
CA MET A 217 25.90 -1.81 -13.25
C MET A 217 26.73 -1.96 -11.97
N THR A 218 26.29 -1.28 -10.92
CA THR A 218 26.80 -1.54 -9.57
C THR A 218 25.81 -2.50 -8.90
N ASP A 219 26.33 -3.49 -8.20
CA ASP A 219 25.58 -4.44 -7.40
C ASP A 219 25.32 -3.96 -5.95
N THR A 220 25.59 -2.68 -5.71
CA THR A 220 25.45 -2.03 -4.41
C THR A 220 24.47 -0.87 -4.45
N GLY A 221 23.64 -0.72 -3.41
CA GLY A 221 22.72 0.40 -3.25
C GLY A 221 21.50 0.39 -4.15
N ASN A 222 21.14 -0.77 -4.70
CA ASN A 222 20.01 -0.95 -5.60
C ASN A 222 18.69 -1.26 -4.88
N VAL A 223 18.74 -1.52 -3.58
CA VAL A 223 17.57 -1.77 -2.73
C VAL A 223 17.10 -0.46 -2.11
N THR A 224 15.78 -0.27 -2.03
CA THR A 224 15.24 0.90 -1.36
C THR A 224 15.65 0.93 0.10
N ARG A 225 15.88 2.12 0.64
CA ARG A 225 16.33 2.31 2.03
C ARG A 225 15.43 1.60 3.03
N THR A 226 14.11 1.70 2.85
CA THR A 226 13.13 1.06 3.73
C THR A 226 13.23 -0.46 3.67
N ALA A 227 13.39 -1.05 2.47
CA ALA A 227 13.50 -2.49 2.30
C ALA A 227 14.85 -3.04 2.82
N ALA A 228 15.86 -2.20 2.99
CA ALA A 228 17.16 -2.59 3.54
C ALA A 228 17.15 -2.75 5.07
N HIS A 229 16.06 -2.39 5.76
CA HIS A 229 15.95 -2.54 7.21
C HIS A 229 15.75 -4.01 7.60
N GLU A 230 16.43 -4.47 8.66
CA GLU A 230 16.37 -5.86 9.15
C GLU A 230 14.98 -6.32 9.60
N ASP A 231 14.12 -5.38 10.01
CA ASP A 231 12.75 -5.64 10.46
C ASP A 231 11.71 -5.47 9.34
N ALA A 232 12.12 -5.15 8.11
CA ALA A 232 11.27 -5.09 6.95
C ALA A 232 11.33 -6.40 6.14
N ILE A 233 10.20 -6.76 5.54
CA ILE A 233 10.14 -7.85 4.56
C ILE A 233 10.36 -7.23 3.18
N ALA A 234 11.56 -7.40 2.65
CA ALA A 234 11.93 -6.90 1.33
C ALA A 234 11.38 -7.82 0.22
N VAL A 235 10.65 -7.25 -0.72
CA VAL A 235 10.07 -7.98 -1.85
C VAL A 235 10.65 -7.48 -3.16
N ALA A 236 11.25 -8.41 -3.91
CA ALA A 236 11.79 -8.19 -5.25
C ALA A 236 11.00 -8.99 -6.29
N SER A 237 11.03 -8.53 -7.54
CA SER A 237 10.60 -9.34 -8.69
C SER A 237 11.62 -10.46 -8.92
N ALA A 238 11.12 -11.67 -9.18
CA ALA A 238 11.90 -12.83 -9.58
C ALA A 238 12.13 -12.84 -11.09
#